data_ea331bf1004dbd0ed28ea533406b9381
#
_entry.id   ea331bf1004dbd0ed28ea533406b9381
#
_cell.length_a   1.000
_cell.length_b   1.000
_cell.length_c   1.000
_cell.angle_alpha   90.00
_cell.angle_beta   90.00
_cell.angle_gamma   90.00
#
_symmetry.space_group_name_H-M   'P 1'
#
loop_
_entity.id
_entity.type
_entity.pdbx_description
1 polymer ?
#
loop_
_entity_poly.entity_id
_entity_poly.type
_entity_poly.pdbx_seq_one_letter_code
_entity_poly.pdbx_strand_id
1 'polypeptide(L)'
;MTKDTPSIFVTTVDVSVKDKLLQGLISQGFEIAKIPYAFFSAKKKGVSCTFYESGKLTVQGKDMAPFIEFFLEPEILGNFSFSHPDANLDLTPRLGGDESGKGDFFGPLVVACVYGNEKTIPELVKIKAKDSKTLTDETAIKISKEIQRIAPYKIIRIFPEKYNSLYEGFSNLNSLLAWAHAAALSTLHQETGCPLAIVDQFANESVLLSALRKKEADLVLKQRHRAEEDVVVASASILARAAFLEGLKTLSEEYKINLPKGASKLTIQAGKKLKAQYGDEGLRKTAKLHFKTYEAL
;
A
#
# COMPACT_ATOMS: atom_id res chain seq x y z
N MET A 1 -12.08 24.34 10.32
CA MET A 1 -11.99 22.97 9.77
C MET A 1 -11.79 22.02 10.93
N THR A 2 -12.82 21.30 11.32
CA THR A 2 -12.75 20.30 12.39
C THR A 2 -11.89 19.15 11.89
N LYS A 3 -10.69 18.97 12.49
CA LYS A 3 -9.89 17.75 12.30
C LYS A 3 -10.78 16.58 12.71
N ASP A 4 -11.05 15.64 11.81
CA ASP A 4 -11.64 14.34 12.15
C ASP A 4 -10.68 13.62 13.11
N THR A 5 -10.89 13.84 14.41
CA THR A 5 -10.12 13.15 15.45
C THR A 5 -10.57 11.68 15.42
N PRO A 6 -9.68 10.71 15.25
CA PRO A 6 -10.06 9.30 15.24
C PRO A 6 -10.78 8.96 16.55
N SER A 7 -11.78 8.10 16.51
CA SER A 7 -12.57 7.70 17.69
C SER A 7 -11.77 6.85 18.68
N ILE A 8 -10.63 6.32 18.26
CA ILE A 8 -9.71 5.50 19.04
C ILE A 8 -8.27 5.72 18.57
N PHE A 9 -7.35 5.81 19.52
CA PHE A 9 -5.90 5.77 19.30
C PHE A 9 -5.36 4.40 19.75
N VAL A 10 -4.52 3.80 18.93
CA VAL A 10 -3.91 2.50 19.21
C VAL A 10 -2.42 2.59 18.90
N THR A 11 -1.59 2.13 19.84
CA THR A 11 -0.14 2.03 19.67
C THR A 11 0.39 0.80 20.40
N THR A 12 1.64 0.45 20.17
CA THR A 12 2.36 -0.58 20.93
C THR A 12 3.51 0.09 21.68
N VAL A 13 3.65 -0.23 22.95
CA VAL A 13 4.71 0.27 23.82
C VAL A 13 5.43 -0.90 24.50
N ASP A 14 6.66 -0.66 24.94
CA ASP A 14 7.38 -1.64 25.73
C ASP A 14 6.66 -1.83 27.08
N VAL A 15 6.54 -3.09 27.52
CA VAL A 15 5.84 -3.40 28.78
C VAL A 15 6.52 -2.84 30.02
N SER A 16 7.79 -2.47 29.93
CA SER A 16 8.54 -1.82 31.01
C SER A 16 7.98 -0.46 31.43
N VAL A 17 7.22 0.21 30.54
CA VAL A 17 6.57 1.49 30.88
C VAL A 17 5.34 1.35 31.78
N LYS A 18 4.93 0.12 32.11
CA LYS A 18 3.71 -0.22 32.87
C LYS A 18 3.57 0.61 34.14
N ASP A 19 4.60 0.59 34.98
CA ASP A 19 4.53 1.22 36.29
C ASP A 19 4.51 2.76 36.19
N LYS A 20 5.31 3.32 35.25
CA LYS A 20 5.30 4.75 34.96
C LYS A 20 3.93 5.21 34.44
N LEU A 21 3.35 4.46 33.51
CA LEU A 21 2.02 4.74 32.97
C LEU A 21 0.94 4.66 34.06
N LEU A 22 0.96 3.60 34.89
CA LEU A 22 0.00 3.41 35.95
C LEU A 22 0.04 4.56 36.96
N GLN A 23 1.23 4.94 37.44
CA GLN A 23 1.40 6.05 38.36
C GLN A 23 0.92 7.40 37.80
N GLY A 24 1.25 7.65 36.52
CA GLY A 24 0.79 8.84 35.82
C GLY A 24 -0.73 8.89 35.64
N LEU A 25 -1.39 7.76 35.38
CA LEU A 25 -2.85 7.70 35.30
C LEU A 25 -3.50 7.95 36.66
N ILE A 26 -2.98 7.33 37.73
CA ILE A 26 -3.48 7.55 39.11
C ILE A 26 -3.33 9.02 39.51
N SER A 27 -2.18 9.64 39.26
CA SER A 27 -1.94 11.05 39.59
C SER A 27 -2.88 12.02 38.86
N GLN A 28 -3.37 11.63 37.70
CA GLN A 28 -4.34 12.39 36.92
C GLN A 28 -5.80 12.06 37.24
N GLY A 29 -6.05 11.22 38.25
CA GLY A 29 -7.39 10.91 38.76
C GLY A 29 -8.15 9.91 37.90
N PHE A 30 -7.46 8.98 37.23
CA PHE A 30 -8.11 7.85 36.56
C PHE A 30 -8.48 6.76 37.59
N GLU A 31 -9.65 6.19 37.42
CA GLU A 31 -10.08 4.96 38.08
C GLU A 31 -9.49 3.76 37.40
N ILE A 32 -8.77 2.91 38.14
CA ILE A 32 -8.06 1.74 37.61
C ILE A 32 -8.89 0.50 37.88
N ALA A 33 -9.09 -0.32 36.81
CA ALA A 33 -9.76 -1.60 36.88
C ALA A 33 -8.89 -2.72 36.26
N LYS A 34 -8.97 -3.92 36.84
CA LYS A 34 -8.41 -5.12 36.21
C LYS A 34 -9.38 -5.67 35.20
N ILE A 35 -8.91 -5.99 34.01
CA ILE A 35 -9.67 -6.68 32.97
C ILE A 35 -8.84 -7.86 32.40
N PRO A 36 -9.46 -8.89 31.87
CA PRO A 36 -8.74 -10.02 31.25
C PRO A 36 -7.79 -9.57 30.15
N TYR A 37 -6.62 -10.20 30.07
CA TYR A 37 -5.58 -9.98 29.05
C TYR A 37 -4.98 -8.56 29.02
N ALA A 38 -5.19 -7.75 30.08
CA ALA A 38 -4.60 -6.44 30.21
C ALA A 38 -3.94 -6.25 31.57
N PHE A 39 -2.89 -5.46 31.61
CA PHE A 39 -2.28 -5.04 32.88
C PHE A 39 -3.29 -4.22 33.70
N PHE A 40 -4.02 -3.31 33.00
CA PHE A 40 -5.11 -2.52 33.59
C PHE A 40 -5.93 -1.80 32.50
N SER A 41 -7.13 -1.40 32.90
CA SER A 41 -7.95 -0.41 32.19
C SER A 41 -8.17 0.78 33.11
N ALA A 42 -7.92 1.99 32.62
CA ALA A 42 -8.03 3.24 33.34
C ALA A 42 -9.14 4.09 32.71
N LYS A 43 -10.02 4.65 33.51
CA LYS A 43 -11.14 5.48 33.06
C LYS A 43 -11.22 6.80 33.83
N LYS A 44 -11.49 7.86 33.08
CA LYS A 44 -11.82 9.18 33.60
C LYS A 44 -12.93 9.76 32.72
N LYS A 45 -13.66 10.76 33.21
CA LYS A 45 -14.71 11.42 32.43
C LYS A 45 -14.14 11.86 31.07
N GLY A 46 -14.69 11.33 29.97
CA GLY A 46 -14.32 11.70 28.60
C GLY A 46 -13.15 10.93 28.00
N VAL A 47 -12.40 10.11 28.75
CA VAL A 47 -11.27 9.35 28.23
C VAL A 47 -11.11 8.00 28.95
N SER A 48 -10.76 6.96 28.21
CA SER A 48 -10.34 5.68 28.75
C SER A 48 -9.04 5.22 28.09
N CYS A 49 -8.18 4.57 28.88
CA CYS A 49 -6.88 4.05 28.45
C CYS A 49 -6.76 2.60 28.93
N THR A 50 -6.48 1.68 28.03
CA THR A 50 -6.28 0.26 28.36
C THR A 50 -4.92 -0.20 27.88
N PHE A 51 -4.13 -0.80 28.78
CA PHE A 51 -2.83 -1.34 28.50
C PHE A 51 -2.86 -2.87 28.60
N TYR A 52 -2.67 -3.53 27.45
CA TYR A 52 -2.74 -4.99 27.31
C TYR A 52 -1.39 -5.64 27.59
N GLU A 53 -1.42 -6.90 28.02
CA GLU A 53 -0.22 -7.73 28.27
C GLU A 53 0.65 -7.92 27.02
N SER A 54 0.06 -7.78 25.82
CA SER A 54 0.77 -7.81 24.53
C SER A 54 1.59 -6.55 24.23
N GLY A 55 1.61 -5.56 25.13
CA GLY A 55 2.22 -4.25 24.88
C GLY A 55 1.32 -3.28 24.10
N LYS A 56 0.13 -3.71 23.69
CA LYS A 56 -0.83 -2.85 22.99
C LYS A 56 -1.45 -1.87 23.98
N LEU A 57 -1.46 -0.58 23.60
CA LEU A 57 -2.09 0.52 24.35
C LEU A 57 -3.22 1.11 23.50
N THR A 58 -4.41 1.22 24.09
CA THR A 58 -5.57 1.82 23.42
C THR A 58 -6.11 2.99 24.23
N VAL A 59 -6.41 4.10 23.55
CA VAL A 59 -7.05 5.28 24.16
C VAL A 59 -8.26 5.66 23.34
N GLN A 60 -9.37 5.95 24.01
CA GLN A 60 -10.61 6.34 23.36
C GLN A 60 -11.41 7.33 24.21
N GLY A 61 -12.30 8.07 23.56
CA GLY A 61 -13.16 9.05 24.19
C GLY A 61 -12.96 10.45 23.64
N LYS A 62 -13.90 11.34 23.94
CA LYS A 62 -13.92 12.72 23.41
C LYS A 62 -12.73 13.57 23.84
N ASP A 63 -12.16 13.27 25.02
CA ASP A 63 -11.03 14.00 25.61
C ASP A 63 -9.70 13.23 25.44
N MET A 64 -9.63 12.26 24.49
CA MET A 64 -8.42 11.49 24.28
C MET A 64 -7.29 12.32 23.66
N ALA A 65 -7.58 13.27 22.78
CA ALA A 65 -6.54 14.04 22.09
C ALA A 65 -5.66 14.85 23.07
N PRO A 66 -6.21 15.68 24.01
CA PRO A 66 -5.41 16.34 25.02
C PRO A 66 -4.64 15.36 25.93
N PHE A 67 -5.24 14.22 26.27
CA PHE A 67 -4.57 13.21 27.09
C PHE A 67 -3.36 12.60 26.38
N ILE A 68 -3.46 12.34 25.08
CA ILE A 68 -2.33 11.83 24.29
C ILE A 68 -1.25 12.91 24.16
N GLU A 69 -1.62 14.11 23.74
CA GLU A 69 -0.70 15.23 23.45
C GLU A 69 0.08 15.69 24.68
N PHE A 70 -0.61 15.84 25.83
CA PHE A 70 0.02 16.44 27.03
C PHE A 70 0.54 15.43 28.05
N PHE A 71 0.23 14.13 27.88
CA PHE A 71 0.70 13.11 28.80
C PHE A 71 1.34 11.91 28.10
N LEU A 72 0.61 11.21 27.21
CA LEU A 72 1.15 9.98 26.64
C LEU A 72 2.38 10.22 25.78
N GLU A 73 2.34 11.19 24.89
CA GLU A 73 3.48 11.48 24.00
C GLU A 73 4.74 11.89 24.76
N PRO A 74 4.74 12.92 25.63
CA PRO A 74 5.95 13.35 26.30
C PRO A 74 6.44 12.37 27.37
N GLU A 75 5.52 11.74 28.12
CA GLU A 75 5.91 10.97 29.29
C GLU A 75 6.10 9.47 29.02
N ILE A 76 5.36 8.90 28.09
CA ILE A 76 5.31 7.45 27.87
C ILE A 76 5.86 7.04 26.52
N LEU A 77 5.46 7.73 25.45
CA LEU A 77 5.82 7.35 24.09
C LEU A 77 7.19 7.92 23.67
N GLY A 78 7.61 9.04 24.24
CA GLY A 78 8.85 9.72 23.88
C GLY A 78 8.88 10.24 22.45
N ASN A 79 7.70 10.36 21.80
CA ASN A 79 7.54 10.89 20.46
C ASN A 79 6.22 11.66 20.35
N PHE A 80 6.10 12.51 19.34
CA PHE A 80 4.96 13.41 19.12
C PHE A 80 4.17 13.05 17.85
N SER A 81 4.07 11.77 17.53
CA SER A 81 3.48 11.28 16.28
C SER A 81 1.97 11.51 16.15
N PHE A 82 1.26 11.67 17.26
CA PHE A 82 -0.16 12.00 17.26
C PHE A 82 -0.41 13.49 17.11
N SER A 83 0.27 14.33 17.95
CA SER A 83 0.11 15.78 17.93
C SER A 83 0.80 16.44 16.73
N HIS A 84 1.94 15.89 16.33
CA HIS A 84 2.76 16.35 15.22
C HIS A 84 3.10 15.18 14.28
N PRO A 85 2.11 14.63 13.55
CA PRO A 85 2.33 13.48 12.67
C PRO A 85 3.40 13.73 11.60
N ASP A 86 3.62 15.00 11.25
CA ASP A 86 4.61 15.40 10.26
C ASP A 86 6.04 15.53 10.84
N ALA A 87 6.19 15.62 12.18
CA ALA A 87 7.49 15.82 12.82
C ALA A 87 8.43 14.59 12.74
N ASN A 88 7.87 13.39 12.55
CA ASN A 88 8.60 12.12 12.46
C ASN A 88 8.54 11.50 11.06
N LEU A 89 8.17 12.28 10.03
CA LEU A 89 8.21 11.77 8.67
C LEU A 89 9.64 11.52 8.22
N ASP A 90 9.90 10.32 7.72
CA ASP A 90 11.13 10.06 6.97
C ASP A 90 11.04 10.78 5.62
N LEU A 91 11.75 11.90 5.53
CA LEU A 91 11.83 12.75 4.34
C LEU A 91 12.95 12.35 3.39
N THR A 92 13.69 11.28 3.69
CA THR A 92 14.78 10.78 2.84
C THR A 92 14.27 10.57 1.41
N PRO A 93 14.91 11.19 0.39
CA PRO A 93 14.52 10.99 -1.00
C PRO A 93 14.60 9.52 -1.40
N ARG A 94 13.53 9.00 -2.01
CA ARG A 94 13.45 7.61 -2.44
C ARG A 94 12.42 7.38 -3.53
N LEU A 95 12.64 6.32 -4.29
CA LEU A 95 11.67 5.77 -5.23
C LEU A 95 10.88 4.67 -4.50
N GLY A 96 9.56 4.69 -4.59
CA GLY A 96 8.69 3.62 -4.09
C GLY A 96 8.05 2.88 -5.26
N GLY A 97 8.12 1.56 -5.27
CA GLY A 97 7.55 0.73 -6.33
C GLY A 97 6.59 -0.32 -5.82
N ASP A 98 5.48 -0.55 -6.56
CA ASP A 98 4.51 -1.62 -6.30
C ASP A 98 3.79 -2.03 -7.59
N GLU A 99 3.05 -3.16 -7.54
CA GLU A 99 2.33 -3.72 -8.68
C GLU A 99 0.84 -3.97 -8.41
N SER A 100 0.06 -4.10 -9.48
CA SER A 100 -1.34 -4.54 -9.45
C SER A 100 -1.68 -5.43 -10.65
N GLY A 101 -2.70 -6.27 -10.50
CA GLY A 101 -3.13 -7.19 -11.56
C GLY A 101 -2.39 -8.53 -11.59
N LYS A 102 -1.46 -8.78 -10.66
CA LYS A 102 -0.69 -10.03 -10.56
C LYS A 102 -1.58 -11.25 -10.28
N GLY A 103 -2.62 -11.08 -9.47
CA GLY A 103 -3.56 -12.15 -9.08
C GLY A 103 -4.86 -12.15 -9.90
N ASP A 104 -4.95 -11.34 -10.94
CA ASP A 104 -6.17 -11.17 -11.73
C ASP A 104 -6.04 -11.85 -13.08
N PHE A 105 -7.01 -12.68 -13.44
CA PHE A 105 -7.05 -13.37 -14.73
C PHE A 105 -7.21 -12.38 -15.88
N PHE A 106 -8.19 -11.46 -15.76
CA PHE A 106 -8.42 -10.41 -16.74
C PHE A 106 -7.64 -9.13 -16.44
N GLY A 107 -7.45 -8.30 -17.46
CA GLY A 107 -6.86 -6.99 -17.32
C GLY A 107 -5.32 -6.98 -17.35
N PRO A 108 -4.73 -5.80 -17.33
CA PRO A 108 -3.28 -5.63 -17.45
C PRO A 108 -2.53 -6.10 -16.20
N LEU A 109 -1.24 -6.40 -16.35
CA LEU A 109 -0.28 -6.31 -15.26
C LEU A 109 0.23 -4.87 -15.23
N VAL A 110 0.20 -4.25 -14.05
CA VAL A 110 0.64 -2.87 -13.89
C VAL A 110 1.73 -2.79 -12.82
N VAL A 111 2.80 -2.08 -13.13
CA VAL A 111 3.82 -1.68 -12.17
C VAL A 111 3.85 -0.16 -12.12
N ALA A 112 3.87 0.41 -10.93
CA ALA A 112 4.03 1.84 -10.74
C ALA A 112 5.22 2.15 -9.84
N CYS A 113 5.82 3.31 -10.07
CA CYS A 113 6.87 3.87 -9.25
C CYS A 113 6.58 5.35 -8.99
N VAL A 114 6.86 5.82 -7.78
CA VAL A 114 6.70 7.22 -7.35
C VAL A 114 7.99 7.70 -6.73
N TYR A 115 8.36 8.97 -6.98
CA TYR A 115 9.47 9.63 -6.31
C TYR A 115 8.98 10.48 -5.14
N GLY A 116 9.50 10.20 -3.95
CA GLY A 116 9.26 10.99 -2.74
C GLY A 116 10.50 11.75 -2.30
N ASN A 117 10.33 13.00 -1.84
CA ASN A 117 11.36 13.83 -1.24
C ASN A 117 10.77 14.75 -0.15
N GLU A 118 11.57 15.64 0.42
CA GLU A 118 11.16 16.56 1.48
C GLU A 118 9.96 17.46 1.13
N LYS A 119 9.67 17.67 -0.15
CA LYS A 119 8.53 18.49 -0.61
C LYS A 119 7.30 17.64 -0.87
N THR A 120 7.47 16.49 -1.51
CA THR A 120 6.35 15.65 -1.96
C THR A 120 5.84 14.71 -0.88
N ILE A 121 6.71 14.17 0.00
CA ILE A 121 6.31 13.24 1.06
C ILE A 121 5.25 13.83 1.99
N PRO A 122 5.38 15.07 2.52
CA PRO A 122 4.32 15.66 3.35
C PRO A 122 2.98 15.81 2.62
N GLU A 123 3.00 16.16 1.33
CA GLU A 123 1.78 16.29 0.54
C GLU A 123 1.12 14.92 0.28
N LEU A 124 1.90 13.86 0.02
CA LEU A 124 1.40 12.49 -0.11
C LEU A 124 0.75 12.00 1.19
N VAL A 125 1.30 12.35 2.34
CA VAL A 125 0.70 12.03 3.64
C VAL A 125 -0.64 12.78 3.83
N LYS A 126 -0.72 14.06 3.48
CA LYS A 126 -1.95 14.88 3.61
C LYS A 126 -3.13 14.32 2.81
N ILE A 127 -2.88 13.78 1.63
CA ILE A 127 -3.93 13.16 0.81
C ILE A 127 -4.29 11.73 1.27
N LYS A 128 -3.71 11.29 2.41
CA LYS A 128 -3.93 9.96 2.99
C LYS A 128 -3.61 8.82 2.01
N ALA A 129 -2.50 8.96 1.28
CA ALA A 129 -1.93 7.90 0.46
C ALA A 129 -1.42 6.76 1.37
N LYS A 130 -2.35 6.02 1.97
CA LYS A 130 -2.09 4.88 2.87
C LYS A 130 -2.79 3.66 2.31
N ASP A 131 -2.23 2.49 2.59
CA ASP A 131 -2.76 1.15 2.34
C ASP A 131 -3.91 1.07 1.31
N SER A 132 -3.53 0.89 0.05
CA SER A 132 -4.47 0.83 -1.09
C SER A 132 -5.54 -0.25 -0.92
N LYS A 133 -5.29 -1.29 -0.10
CA LYS A 133 -6.19 -2.43 0.11
C LYS A 133 -7.43 -2.04 0.91
N THR A 134 -7.34 -0.99 1.73
CA THR A 134 -8.47 -0.49 2.53
C THR A 134 -9.33 0.54 1.78
N LEU A 135 -8.88 1.03 0.63
CA LEU A 135 -9.60 2.02 -0.18
C LEU A 135 -10.65 1.35 -1.08
N THR A 136 -11.76 2.05 -1.33
CA THR A 136 -12.66 1.69 -2.43
C THR A 136 -11.99 1.95 -3.78
N ASP A 137 -12.46 1.28 -4.84
CA ASP A 137 -11.91 1.48 -6.19
C ASP A 137 -12.03 2.94 -6.66
N GLU A 138 -13.17 3.59 -6.38
CA GLU A 138 -13.41 5.01 -6.70
C GLU A 138 -12.45 5.94 -5.95
N THR A 139 -12.23 5.67 -4.66
CA THR A 139 -11.30 6.44 -3.83
C THR A 139 -9.86 6.27 -4.33
N ALA A 140 -9.45 5.06 -4.69
CA ALA A 140 -8.12 4.80 -5.25
C ALA A 140 -7.90 5.57 -6.56
N ILE A 141 -8.88 5.59 -7.47
CA ILE A 141 -8.83 6.37 -8.71
C ILE A 141 -8.75 7.87 -8.43
N LYS A 142 -9.50 8.38 -7.44
CA LYS A 142 -9.45 9.80 -7.06
C LYS A 142 -8.08 10.18 -6.49
N ILE A 143 -7.57 9.41 -5.53
CA ILE A 143 -6.28 9.69 -4.90
C ILE A 143 -5.15 9.54 -5.93
N SER A 144 -5.22 8.59 -6.87
CA SER A 144 -4.21 8.42 -7.91
C SER A 144 -4.00 9.69 -8.74
N LYS A 145 -5.06 10.44 -9.05
CA LYS A 145 -4.98 11.71 -9.77
C LYS A 145 -4.26 12.80 -8.95
N GLU A 146 -4.46 12.83 -7.65
CA GLU A 146 -3.75 13.76 -6.77
C GLU A 146 -2.26 13.37 -6.66
N ILE A 147 -1.93 12.08 -6.50
CA ILE A 147 -0.53 11.61 -6.49
C ILE A 147 0.20 12.06 -7.76
N GLN A 148 -0.44 11.92 -8.94
CA GLN A 148 0.13 12.31 -10.22
C GLN A 148 0.41 13.82 -10.36
N ARG A 149 -0.28 14.66 -9.57
CA ARG A 149 -0.03 16.11 -9.52
C ARG A 149 1.06 16.50 -8.53
N ILE A 150 1.24 15.68 -7.47
CA ILE A 150 2.14 15.98 -6.36
C ILE A 150 3.57 15.52 -6.65
N ALA A 151 3.74 14.31 -7.21
CA ALA A 151 5.03 13.66 -7.28
C ALA A 151 5.35 13.13 -8.68
N PRO A 152 6.63 13.14 -9.09
CA PRO A 152 7.07 12.41 -10.28
C PRO A 152 6.76 10.93 -10.15
N TYR A 153 6.29 10.32 -11.22
CA TYR A 153 5.88 8.92 -11.23
C TYR A 153 6.12 8.26 -12.59
N LYS A 154 6.14 6.92 -12.57
CA LYS A 154 6.14 6.09 -13.78
C LYS A 154 5.16 4.95 -13.62
N ILE A 155 4.35 4.70 -14.67
CA ILE A 155 3.41 3.59 -14.72
C ILE A 155 3.70 2.77 -15.99
N ILE A 156 3.93 1.48 -15.81
CA ILE A 156 4.06 0.51 -16.89
C ILE A 156 2.81 -0.36 -16.89
N ARG A 157 2.02 -0.27 -17.97
CA ARG A 157 0.83 -1.09 -18.20
C ARG A 157 1.14 -2.14 -19.24
N ILE A 158 0.99 -3.40 -18.89
CA ILE A 158 1.21 -4.53 -19.79
C ILE A 158 -0.15 -5.21 -20.01
N PHE A 159 -0.83 -4.83 -21.09
CA PHE A 159 -2.12 -5.42 -21.45
C PHE A 159 -1.97 -6.89 -21.81
N PRO A 160 -3.05 -7.70 -21.68
CA PRO A 160 -2.98 -9.16 -21.76
C PRO A 160 -2.33 -9.71 -23.04
N GLU A 161 -2.58 -9.13 -24.19
CA GLU A 161 -1.95 -9.56 -25.44
C GLU A 161 -0.42 -9.46 -25.37
N LYS A 162 0.09 -8.30 -24.92
CA LYS A 162 1.54 -8.10 -24.73
C LYS A 162 2.07 -8.92 -23.56
N TYR A 163 1.27 -9.06 -22.49
CA TYR A 163 1.60 -9.88 -21.34
C TYR A 163 1.85 -11.33 -21.73
N ASN A 164 0.94 -11.95 -22.51
CA ASN A 164 1.06 -13.34 -22.92
C ASN A 164 2.34 -13.55 -23.74
N SER A 165 2.62 -12.66 -24.72
CA SER A 165 3.85 -12.73 -25.51
C SER A 165 5.12 -12.56 -24.67
N LEU A 166 5.12 -11.65 -23.69
CA LEU A 166 6.27 -11.47 -22.80
C LEU A 166 6.43 -12.65 -21.83
N TYR A 167 5.32 -13.19 -21.32
CA TYR A 167 5.34 -14.30 -20.38
C TYR A 167 5.98 -15.56 -20.98
N GLU A 168 5.73 -15.84 -22.27
CA GLU A 168 6.38 -16.91 -23.00
C GLU A 168 7.91 -16.75 -23.02
N GLY A 169 8.41 -15.51 -23.22
CA GLY A 169 9.84 -15.22 -23.22
C GLY A 169 10.50 -15.25 -21.86
N PHE A 170 9.78 -14.81 -20.79
CA PHE A 170 10.31 -14.79 -19.43
C PHE A 170 10.15 -16.11 -18.69
N SER A 171 9.25 -16.99 -19.13
CA SER A 171 8.94 -18.31 -18.54
C SER A 171 8.43 -18.29 -17.09
N ASN A 172 8.40 -17.13 -16.41
CA ASN A 172 7.81 -16.97 -15.08
C ASN A 172 7.44 -15.53 -14.77
N LEU A 173 6.46 -15.37 -13.90
CA LEU A 173 5.90 -14.07 -13.53
C LEU A 173 6.90 -13.18 -12.78
N ASN A 174 7.73 -13.75 -11.91
CA ASN A 174 8.68 -12.98 -11.12
C ASN A 174 9.74 -12.28 -11.98
N SER A 175 10.20 -12.94 -13.03
CA SER A 175 11.14 -12.35 -14.02
C SER A 175 10.48 -11.23 -14.83
N LEU A 176 9.23 -11.40 -15.23
CA LEU A 176 8.46 -10.36 -15.92
C LEU A 176 8.21 -9.14 -15.02
N LEU A 177 7.83 -9.37 -13.74
CA LEU A 177 7.68 -8.31 -12.74
C LEU A 177 8.99 -7.57 -12.51
N ALA A 178 10.09 -8.30 -12.32
CA ALA A 178 11.40 -7.69 -12.11
C ALA A 178 11.82 -6.80 -13.30
N TRP A 179 11.56 -7.24 -14.51
CA TRP A 179 11.80 -6.43 -15.71
C TRP A 179 10.95 -5.16 -15.72
N ALA A 180 9.66 -5.26 -15.39
CA ALA A 180 8.76 -4.11 -15.35
C ALA A 180 9.12 -3.11 -14.24
N HIS A 181 9.44 -3.61 -13.02
CA HIS A 181 9.94 -2.78 -11.92
C HIS A 181 11.25 -2.09 -12.29
N ALA A 182 12.22 -2.84 -12.83
CA ALA A 182 13.50 -2.28 -13.25
C ALA A 182 13.31 -1.20 -14.33
N ALA A 183 12.40 -1.37 -15.27
CA ALA A 183 12.11 -0.38 -16.30
C ALA A 183 11.47 0.90 -15.68
N ALA A 184 10.52 0.78 -14.75
CA ALA A 184 9.91 1.92 -14.09
C ALA A 184 10.92 2.67 -13.20
N LEU A 185 11.66 1.93 -12.36
CA LEU A 185 12.65 2.47 -11.44
C LEU A 185 13.82 3.15 -12.16
N SER A 186 14.39 2.50 -13.18
CA SER A 186 15.51 3.09 -13.93
C SER A 186 15.11 4.38 -14.65
N THR A 187 13.90 4.43 -15.23
CA THR A 187 13.41 5.66 -15.87
C THR A 187 13.29 6.79 -14.83
N LEU A 188 12.65 6.51 -13.69
CA LEU A 188 12.44 7.55 -12.67
C LEU A 188 13.75 7.94 -11.95
N HIS A 189 14.70 6.99 -11.82
CA HIS A 189 16.06 7.29 -11.37
C HIS A 189 16.78 8.25 -12.31
N GLN A 190 16.72 8.03 -13.61
CA GLN A 190 17.32 8.93 -14.62
C GLN A 190 16.70 10.33 -14.59
N GLU A 191 15.38 10.42 -14.38
CA GLU A 191 14.66 11.68 -14.31
C GLU A 191 14.93 12.48 -13.02
N THR A 192 15.16 11.80 -11.89
CA THR A 192 15.23 12.42 -10.55
C THR A 192 16.61 12.41 -9.91
N GLY A 193 17.52 11.57 -10.39
CA GLY A 193 18.83 11.33 -9.78
C GLY A 193 18.77 10.57 -8.44
N CYS A 194 17.58 10.09 -8.02
CA CYS A 194 17.42 9.44 -6.72
C CYS A 194 18.03 8.03 -6.70
N PRO A 195 19.02 7.74 -5.83
CA PRO A 195 19.73 6.45 -5.84
C PRO A 195 19.04 5.36 -5.00
N LEU A 196 18.02 5.71 -4.18
CA LEU A 196 17.37 4.77 -3.27
C LEU A 196 16.02 4.32 -3.81
N ALA A 197 15.79 3.01 -3.88
CA ALA A 197 14.50 2.43 -4.22
C ALA A 197 14.01 1.49 -3.11
N ILE A 198 12.72 1.59 -2.76
CA ILE A 198 12.00 0.69 -1.86
C ILE A 198 10.87 0.03 -2.64
N VAL A 199 10.80 -1.31 -2.62
CA VAL A 199 9.80 -2.09 -3.36
C VAL A 199 9.21 -3.15 -2.44
N ASP A 200 7.91 -3.42 -2.57
CA ASP A 200 7.29 -4.54 -1.87
C ASP A 200 7.87 -5.87 -2.39
N GLN A 201 8.07 -6.82 -1.47
CA GLN A 201 8.77 -8.05 -1.81
C GLN A 201 7.86 -9.01 -2.58
N PHE A 202 8.08 -9.14 -3.88
CA PHE A 202 7.37 -10.07 -4.75
C PHE A 202 8.20 -11.31 -5.13
N ALA A 203 9.53 -11.26 -5.00
CA ALA A 203 10.46 -12.34 -5.34
C ALA A 203 11.75 -12.22 -4.50
N ASN A 204 12.72 -13.10 -4.76
CA ASN A 204 14.07 -12.92 -4.22
C ASN A 204 14.69 -11.63 -4.78
N GLU A 205 15.33 -10.84 -3.91
CA GLU A 205 15.91 -9.54 -4.25
C GLU A 205 16.90 -9.62 -5.44
N SER A 206 17.64 -10.71 -5.55
CA SER A 206 18.58 -10.94 -6.64
C SER A 206 17.95 -10.89 -8.03
N VAL A 207 16.65 -11.22 -8.15
CA VAL A 207 15.92 -11.19 -9.42
C VAL A 207 15.74 -9.75 -9.91
N LEU A 208 15.33 -8.85 -9.01
CA LEU A 208 15.17 -7.43 -9.35
C LEU A 208 16.54 -6.75 -9.51
N LEU A 209 17.50 -7.04 -8.67
CA LEU A 209 18.88 -6.52 -8.82
C LEU A 209 19.48 -6.91 -10.18
N SER A 210 19.30 -8.16 -10.62
CA SER A 210 19.76 -8.59 -11.95
C SER A 210 19.07 -7.79 -13.08
N ALA A 211 17.78 -7.51 -12.95
CA ALA A 211 17.04 -6.72 -13.93
C ALA A 211 17.49 -5.24 -13.95
N LEU A 212 17.76 -4.65 -12.79
CA LEU A 212 18.31 -3.28 -12.66
C LEU A 212 19.71 -3.16 -13.29
N ARG A 213 20.61 -4.12 -13.04
CA ARG A 213 21.93 -4.17 -13.70
C ARG A 213 21.85 -4.18 -15.22
N LYS A 214 20.91 -4.93 -15.77
CA LYS A 214 20.66 -4.94 -17.23
C LYS A 214 20.16 -3.60 -17.79
N LYS A 215 19.66 -2.73 -16.92
CA LYS A 215 19.23 -1.37 -17.22
C LYS A 215 20.29 -0.31 -16.90
N GLU A 216 21.48 -0.75 -16.45
CA GLU A 216 22.56 0.14 -16.03
C GLU A 216 22.12 1.15 -14.94
N ALA A 217 21.14 0.76 -14.11
CA ALA A 217 20.62 1.59 -13.04
C ALA A 217 21.40 1.31 -11.75
N ASP A 218 22.17 2.31 -11.31
CA ASP A 218 22.91 2.25 -10.04
C ASP A 218 22.00 2.67 -8.89
N LEU A 219 21.19 1.72 -8.43
CA LEU A 219 20.21 1.90 -7.38
C LEU A 219 20.52 1.05 -6.15
N VAL A 220 20.46 1.68 -4.99
CA VAL A 220 20.40 0.98 -3.70
C VAL A 220 18.97 0.47 -3.52
N LEU A 221 18.77 -0.83 -3.74
CA LEU A 221 17.47 -1.47 -3.60
C LEU A 221 17.23 -1.92 -2.17
N LYS A 222 16.04 -1.67 -1.65
CA LYS A 222 15.51 -2.25 -0.40
C LYS A 222 14.19 -2.95 -0.73
N GLN A 223 14.19 -4.27 -0.72
CA GLN A 223 12.95 -5.05 -0.75
C GLN A 223 12.56 -5.44 0.67
N ARG A 224 11.31 -5.22 1.05
CA ARG A 224 10.78 -5.63 2.36
C ARG A 224 9.32 -6.03 2.27
N HIS A 225 8.90 -6.93 3.15
CA HIS A 225 7.49 -7.21 3.34
C HIS A 225 6.76 -6.00 3.91
N ARG A 226 5.53 -5.78 3.48
CA ARG A 226 4.69 -4.64 3.87
C ARG A 226 5.37 -3.30 3.59
N ALA A 227 6.03 -3.20 2.45
CA ALA A 227 6.66 -1.95 2.06
C ALA A 227 5.63 -0.81 1.86
N GLU A 228 4.34 -1.13 1.72
CA GLU A 228 3.23 -0.17 1.69
C GLU A 228 3.03 0.63 2.99
N GLU A 229 3.72 0.29 4.09
CA GLU A 229 3.82 1.16 5.28
C GLU A 229 4.58 2.46 4.96
N ASP A 230 5.45 2.44 3.97
CA ASP A 230 6.10 3.63 3.41
C ASP A 230 5.14 4.37 2.48
N VAL A 231 4.93 5.67 2.73
CA VAL A 231 3.95 6.48 1.97
C VAL A 231 4.26 6.58 0.48
N VAL A 232 5.55 6.50 0.09
CA VAL A 232 5.96 6.56 -1.31
C VAL A 232 5.61 5.25 -2.02
N VAL A 233 5.82 4.10 -1.36
CA VAL A 233 5.40 2.78 -1.85
C VAL A 233 3.88 2.67 -1.87
N ALA A 234 3.18 3.12 -0.80
CA ALA A 234 1.72 3.17 -0.77
C ALA A 234 1.14 4.00 -1.92
N SER A 235 1.79 5.12 -2.26
CA SER A 235 1.42 5.94 -3.42
C SER A 235 1.59 5.17 -4.73
N ALA A 236 2.66 4.42 -4.89
CA ALA A 236 2.88 3.55 -6.06
C ALA A 236 1.81 2.45 -6.14
N SER A 237 1.45 1.82 -5.01
CA SER A 237 0.37 0.83 -4.92
C SER A 237 -0.97 1.39 -5.40
N ILE A 238 -1.33 2.60 -4.96
CA ILE A 238 -2.56 3.29 -5.40
C ILE A 238 -2.52 3.58 -6.91
N LEU A 239 -1.39 4.06 -7.43
CA LEU A 239 -1.24 4.30 -8.87
C LEU A 239 -1.37 3.01 -9.68
N ALA A 240 -0.71 1.94 -9.26
CA ALA A 240 -0.78 0.64 -9.92
C ALA A 240 -2.21 0.10 -9.94
N ARG A 241 -2.91 0.16 -8.79
CA ARG A 241 -4.29 -0.28 -8.68
C ARG A 241 -5.24 0.55 -9.54
N ALA A 242 -5.14 1.87 -9.51
CA ALA A 242 -5.98 2.74 -10.33
C ALA A 242 -5.78 2.46 -11.83
N ALA A 243 -4.54 2.33 -12.27
CA ALA A 243 -4.21 2.03 -13.65
C ALA A 243 -4.67 0.61 -14.09
N PHE A 244 -4.64 -0.37 -13.18
CA PHE A 244 -5.23 -1.69 -13.40
C PHE A 244 -6.75 -1.60 -13.60
N LEU A 245 -7.45 -0.89 -12.71
CA LEU A 245 -8.91 -0.71 -12.77
C LEU A 245 -9.35 -0.01 -14.06
N GLU A 246 -8.63 1.05 -14.45
CA GLU A 246 -8.86 1.74 -15.72
C GLU A 246 -8.68 0.80 -16.91
N GLY A 247 -7.59 0.02 -16.95
CA GLY A 247 -7.34 -0.94 -18.03
C GLY A 247 -8.37 -2.06 -18.09
N LEU A 248 -8.80 -2.57 -16.93
CA LEU A 248 -9.86 -3.58 -16.86
C LEU A 248 -11.21 -3.04 -17.35
N LYS A 249 -11.53 -1.81 -16.97
CA LYS A 249 -12.72 -1.09 -17.45
C LYS A 249 -12.69 -0.90 -18.98
N THR A 250 -11.57 -0.43 -19.52
CA THR A 250 -11.39 -0.25 -20.97
C THR A 250 -11.66 -1.56 -21.73
N LEU A 251 -11.09 -2.68 -21.26
CA LEU A 251 -11.32 -4.00 -21.88
C LEU A 251 -12.78 -4.44 -21.74
N SER A 252 -13.41 -4.19 -20.58
CA SER A 252 -14.83 -4.52 -20.35
C SER A 252 -15.76 -3.76 -21.31
N GLU A 253 -15.46 -2.48 -21.57
CA GLU A 253 -16.21 -1.63 -22.50
C GLU A 253 -15.99 -2.05 -23.94
N GLU A 254 -14.74 -2.34 -24.34
CA GLU A 254 -14.38 -2.78 -25.69
C GLU A 254 -15.08 -4.08 -26.08
N TYR A 255 -15.05 -5.08 -25.18
CA TYR A 255 -15.67 -6.39 -25.42
C TYR A 255 -17.14 -6.47 -24.98
N LYS A 256 -17.72 -5.40 -24.44
CA LYS A 256 -19.11 -5.35 -23.93
C LYS A 256 -19.45 -6.48 -22.96
N ILE A 257 -18.48 -6.91 -22.19
CA ILE A 257 -18.59 -7.94 -21.17
C ILE A 257 -17.96 -7.41 -19.88
N ASN A 258 -18.71 -7.48 -18.76
CA ASN A 258 -18.13 -7.14 -17.47
C ASN A 258 -17.04 -8.17 -17.09
N LEU A 259 -15.78 -7.73 -17.06
CA LEU A 259 -14.64 -8.56 -16.71
C LEU A 259 -14.36 -8.41 -15.21
N PRO A 260 -14.61 -9.44 -14.39
CA PRO A 260 -14.40 -9.34 -12.94
C PRO A 260 -12.92 -9.42 -12.56
N LYS A 261 -12.58 -8.84 -11.41
CA LYS A 261 -11.27 -8.99 -10.75
C LYS A 261 -11.08 -10.41 -10.21
N GLY A 262 -9.82 -10.80 -10.02
CA GLY A 262 -9.43 -12.06 -9.42
C GLY A 262 -9.50 -13.25 -10.39
N ALA A 263 -9.67 -14.47 -9.83
CA ALA A 263 -9.73 -15.74 -10.56
C ALA A 263 -10.82 -16.66 -9.98
N SER A 264 -11.99 -16.11 -9.70
CA SER A 264 -13.13 -16.77 -9.07
C SER A 264 -14.06 -17.47 -10.07
N LYS A 265 -15.13 -18.10 -9.57
CA LYS A 265 -16.19 -18.66 -10.43
C LYS A 265 -16.83 -17.62 -11.37
N LEU A 266 -16.97 -16.38 -10.92
CA LEU A 266 -17.47 -15.29 -11.76
C LEU A 266 -16.51 -15.00 -12.94
N THR A 267 -15.22 -15.09 -12.70
CA THR A 267 -14.18 -14.94 -13.73
C THR A 267 -14.28 -16.04 -14.79
N ILE A 268 -14.50 -17.31 -14.36
CA ILE A 268 -14.73 -18.43 -15.27
C ILE A 268 -16.00 -18.20 -16.13
N GLN A 269 -17.09 -17.75 -15.52
CA GLN A 269 -18.33 -17.47 -16.25
C GLN A 269 -18.16 -16.37 -17.31
N ALA A 270 -17.47 -15.26 -16.94
CA ALA A 270 -17.14 -14.19 -17.87
C ALA A 270 -16.22 -14.69 -19.00
N GLY A 271 -15.23 -15.55 -18.68
CA GLY A 271 -14.34 -16.15 -19.67
C GLY A 271 -15.06 -17.04 -20.67
N LYS A 272 -15.99 -17.90 -20.22
CA LYS A 272 -16.82 -18.73 -21.10
C LYS A 272 -17.68 -17.86 -22.03
N LYS A 273 -18.30 -16.79 -21.51
CA LYS A 273 -19.06 -15.84 -22.32
C LYS A 273 -18.18 -15.16 -23.37
N LEU A 274 -16.99 -14.70 -22.96
CA LEU A 274 -16.04 -14.06 -23.85
C LEU A 274 -15.56 -15.03 -24.96
N LYS A 275 -15.22 -16.25 -24.61
CA LYS A 275 -14.79 -17.29 -25.56
C LYS A 275 -15.89 -17.63 -26.56
N ALA A 276 -17.15 -17.72 -26.10
CA ALA A 276 -18.28 -17.98 -26.99
C ALA A 276 -18.53 -16.85 -27.99
N GLN A 277 -18.27 -15.59 -27.62
CA GLN A 277 -18.53 -14.42 -28.49
C GLN A 277 -17.33 -14.02 -29.35
N TYR A 278 -16.09 -14.16 -28.85
CA TYR A 278 -14.88 -13.63 -29.47
C TYR A 278 -13.77 -14.66 -29.68
N GLY A 279 -14.04 -15.95 -29.35
CA GLY A 279 -13.08 -17.04 -29.50
C GLY A 279 -11.85 -16.91 -28.58
N ASP A 280 -10.84 -17.70 -28.90
CA ASP A 280 -9.55 -17.67 -28.16
C ASP A 280 -8.78 -16.37 -28.35
N GLU A 281 -8.99 -15.67 -29.46
CA GLU A 281 -8.39 -14.35 -29.72
C GLU A 281 -8.91 -13.30 -28.73
N GLY A 282 -10.21 -13.31 -28.42
CA GLY A 282 -10.78 -12.44 -27.39
C GLY A 282 -10.16 -12.71 -26.01
N LEU A 283 -9.96 -13.99 -25.67
CA LEU A 283 -9.27 -14.36 -24.42
C LEU A 283 -7.81 -13.87 -24.41
N ARG A 284 -7.08 -14.05 -25.50
CA ARG A 284 -5.69 -13.62 -25.64
C ARG A 284 -5.51 -12.12 -25.41
N LYS A 285 -6.48 -11.32 -25.83
CA LYS A 285 -6.46 -9.85 -25.69
C LYS A 285 -6.97 -9.34 -24.35
N THR A 286 -7.66 -10.17 -23.57
CA THR A 286 -8.30 -9.72 -22.32
C THR A 286 -7.80 -10.44 -21.07
N ALA A 287 -7.20 -11.63 -21.21
CA ALA A 287 -6.84 -12.52 -20.13
C ALA A 287 -5.36 -12.96 -20.15
N LYS A 288 -4.83 -13.27 -18.97
CA LYS A 288 -3.48 -13.84 -18.78
C LYS A 288 -3.57 -15.36 -18.85
N LEU A 289 -3.18 -15.94 -19.99
CA LEU A 289 -3.46 -17.33 -20.35
C LEU A 289 -2.72 -18.38 -19.51
N HIS A 290 -1.68 -18.01 -18.76
CA HIS A 290 -0.97 -18.91 -17.85
C HIS A 290 -1.75 -19.26 -16.57
N PHE A 291 -2.88 -18.59 -16.29
CA PHE A 291 -3.72 -18.89 -15.14
C PHE A 291 -4.45 -20.22 -15.31
N LYS A 292 -4.54 -21.03 -14.25
CA LYS A 292 -5.36 -22.24 -14.21
C LYS A 292 -6.83 -21.99 -14.59
N THR A 293 -7.31 -20.77 -14.43
CA THR A 293 -8.65 -20.34 -14.86
C THR A 293 -8.88 -20.58 -16.34
N TYR A 294 -7.84 -20.48 -17.18
CA TYR A 294 -7.92 -20.73 -18.63
C TYR A 294 -8.26 -22.18 -18.95
N GLU A 295 -7.76 -23.15 -18.16
CA GLU A 295 -8.03 -24.59 -18.33
C GLU A 295 -9.51 -24.95 -18.06
N ALA A 296 -10.24 -24.07 -17.35
CA ALA A 296 -11.64 -24.27 -17.01
C ALA A 296 -12.62 -23.63 -18.03
N LEU A 297 -12.10 -23.04 -19.10
CA LEU A 297 -12.86 -22.39 -20.19
C LEU A 297 -12.97 -23.29 -21.40
#